data_6200b9711edbdb1c52016656b2302232
#
_entry.id   6200b9711edbdb1c52016656b2302232
#
_cell.length_a   1.000
_cell.length_b   1.000
_cell.length_c   1.000
_cell.angle_alpha   90.00
_cell.angle_beta   90.00
_cell.angle_gamma   90.00
#
_symmetry.space_group_name_H-M   'P 1'
#
loop_
_entity.id
_entity.type
_entity.pdbx_description
1 polymer ?
#
loop_
_entity_poly.entity_id
_entity_poly.type
_entity_poly.pdbx_seq_one_letter_code
_entity_poly.pdbx_strand_id
1 'polypeptide(L)'
;MSPTQWIKRTNAIGIVSKGGRYSIGTFAHPDIAFEFASWLSPEFKLYLITEFERLKTNEAYQKKIDWQANRILSKLNYVVHTDAVKTYIVPTLTEEQKKFVYAEEADVLNVALFGMTAKEWRESNPELAKNGNIRDYTDLLHLVILNNLQN
;
A
#
# COMPACT_ATOMS: atom_id res chain seq x y z
N MET A 1 -16.31 -37.45 -19.60
CA MET A 1 -17.17 -37.04 -18.48
C MET A 1 -17.98 -35.81 -18.91
N SER A 2 -19.29 -35.79 -18.73
CA SER A 2 -20.09 -34.61 -19.06
C SER A 2 -19.95 -33.52 -17.99
N PRO A 3 -20.22 -32.24 -18.32
CA PRO A 3 -20.19 -31.15 -17.34
C PRO A 3 -21.06 -31.42 -16.11
N THR A 4 -22.25 -31.98 -16.33
CA THR A 4 -23.16 -32.36 -15.25
C THR A 4 -22.61 -33.44 -14.32
N GLN A 5 -21.92 -34.43 -14.87
CA GLN A 5 -21.26 -35.49 -14.08
C GLN A 5 -20.08 -34.91 -13.29
N TRP A 6 -19.32 -34.02 -13.90
CA TRP A 6 -18.21 -33.33 -13.23
C TRP A 6 -18.69 -32.47 -12.06
N ILE A 7 -19.73 -31.64 -12.27
CA ILE A 7 -20.34 -30.80 -11.22
C ILE A 7 -20.77 -31.65 -10.01
N LYS A 8 -21.48 -32.74 -10.29
CA LYS A 8 -21.95 -33.66 -9.23
C LYS A 8 -20.80 -34.31 -8.45
N ARG A 9 -19.74 -34.68 -9.15
CA ARG A 9 -18.57 -35.37 -8.55
C ARG A 9 -17.71 -34.45 -7.71
N THR A 10 -17.55 -33.19 -8.14
CA THR A 10 -16.69 -32.19 -7.48
C THR A 10 -17.45 -31.26 -6.56
N ASN A 11 -18.78 -31.34 -6.51
CA ASN A 11 -19.64 -30.39 -5.82
C ASN A 11 -19.34 -28.92 -6.20
N ALA A 12 -19.10 -28.68 -7.49
CA ALA A 12 -18.68 -27.38 -8.01
C ALA A 12 -19.86 -26.37 -8.02
N ILE A 13 -19.81 -25.38 -7.12
CA ILE A 13 -20.83 -24.32 -7.01
C ILE A 13 -20.74 -23.26 -8.11
N GLY A 14 -19.56 -23.10 -8.71
CA GLY A 14 -19.30 -22.08 -9.74
C GLY A 14 -19.69 -22.47 -11.16
N ILE A 15 -20.30 -23.64 -11.39
CA ILE A 15 -20.64 -24.15 -12.72
C ILE A 15 -22.06 -24.73 -12.72
N VAL A 16 -22.87 -24.36 -13.71
CA VAL A 16 -24.25 -24.81 -13.88
C VAL A 16 -24.47 -25.29 -15.31
N SER A 17 -24.93 -26.52 -15.47
CA SER A 17 -25.36 -27.06 -16.78
C SER A 17 -26.86 -27.05 -16.86
N LYS A 18 -27.40 -26.38 -17.89
CA LYS A 18 -28.82 -26.35 -18.20
C LYS A 18 -29.08 -27.10 -19.50
N GLY A 19 -30.06 -28.03 -19.44
CA GLY A 19 -30.54 -28.74 -20.60
C GLY A 19 -32.03 -28.41 -20.83
N GLY A 20 -32.48 -28.27 -22.08
CA GLY A 20 -33.86 -28.01 -22.42
C GLY A 20 -33.99 -27.38 -23.80
N ARG A 21 -35.28 -27.34 -24.31
CA ARG A 21 -35.56 -26.86 -25.68
C ARG A 21 -35.13 -25.39 -25.92
N TYR A 22 -35.12 -24.55 -24.85
CA TYR A 22 -34.88 -23.11 -24.96
C TYR A 22 -33.67 -22.59 -24.19
N SER A 23 -32.96 -23.46 -23.50
CA SER A 23 -31.77 -23.04 -22.70
C SER A 23 -30.79 -24.21 -22.60
N ILE A 24 -29.99 -24.39 -23.62
CA ILE A 24 -28.97 -25.44 -23.66
C ILE A 24 -27.61 -24.78 -23.48
N GLY A 25 -26.85 -25.16 -22.43
CA GLY A 25 -25.52 -24.67 -22.23
C GLY A 25 -24.95 -24.93 -20.84
N THR A 26 -23.68 -24.70 -20.73
CA THR A 26 -22.95 -24.72 -19.45
C THR A 26 -22.53 -23.29 -19.14
N PHE A 27 -22.93 -22.80 -18.00
CA PHE A 27 -22.60 -21.47 -17.48
C PHE A 27 -21.61 -21.65 -16.33
N ALA A 28 -20.57 -20.86 -16.30
CA ALA A 28 -19.54 -20.94 -15.28
C ALA A 28 -19.23 -19.56 -14.71
N HIS A 29 -18.73 -19.55 -13.48
CA HIS A 29 -18.10 -18.35 -12.91
C HIS A 29 -16.97 -17.88 -13.84
N PRO A 30 -16.74 -16.56 -13.99
CA PRO A 30 -15.67 -16.04 -14.88
C PRO A 30 -14.32 -16.73 -14.72
N ASP A 31 -13.86 -16.99 -13.49
CA ASP A 31 -12.57 -17.64 -13.23
C ASP A 31 -12.50 -19.04 -13.84
N ILE A 32 -13.59 -19.83 -13.74
CA ILE A 32 -13.67 -21.15 -14.35
C ILE A 32 -13.71 -21.05 -15.89
N ALA A 33 -14.42 -20.03 -16.40
CA ALA A 33 -14.49 -19.77 -17.84
C ALA A 33 -13.12 -19.35 -18.40
N PHE A 34 -12.36 -18.52 -17.70
CA PHE A 34 -11.01 -18.13 -18.05
C PHE A 34 -10.05 -19.32 -18.05
N GLU A 35 -10.11 -20.17 -17.03
CA GLU A 35 -9.29 -21.38 -16.96
C GLU A 35 -9.61 -22.33 -18.12
N PHE A 36 -10.89 -22.53 -18.43
CA PHE A 36 -11.31 -23.33 -19.57
C PHE A 36 -10.84 -22.75 -20.91
N ALA A 37 -10.97 -21.43 -21.09
CA ALA A 37 -10.49 -20.75 -22.30
C ALA A 37 -8.96 -20.84 -22.43
N SER A 38 -8.22 -20.76 -21.33
CA SER A 38 -6.77 -20.95 -21.29
C SER A 38 -6.33 -22.36 -21.68
N TRP A 39 -7.14 -23.38 -21.34
CA TRP A 39 -6.92 -24.75 -21.75
C TRP A 39 -7.22 -24.96 -23.25
N LEU A 40 -8.23 -24.27 -23.77
CA LEU A 40 -8.66 -24.38 -25.17
C LEU A 40 -7.73 -23.64 -26.14
N SER A 41 -7.21 -22.48 -25.73
CA SER A 41 -6.32 -21.65 -26.57
C SER A 41 -5.03 -21.29 -25.80
N PRO A 42 -3.88 -21.83 -26.24
CA PRO A 42 -2.57 -21.44 -25.71
C PRO A 42 -2.28 -19.94 -25.89
N GLU A 43 -2.75 -19.33 -27.00
CA GLU A 43 -2.59 -17.90 -27.27
C GLU A 43 -3.35 -17.06 -26.25
N PHE A 44 -4.56 -17.46 -25.89
CA PHE A 44 -5.35 -16.81 -24.84
C PHE A 44 -4.65 -16.93 -23.48
N LYS A 45 -4.06 -18.08 -23.16
CA LYS A 45 -3.28 -18.26 -21.94
C LYS A 45 -2.08 -17.31 -21.88
N LEU A 46 -1.33 -17.19 -22.98
CA LEU A 46 -0.21 -16.25 -23.06
C LEU A 46 -0.67 -14.80 -22.90
N TYR A 47 -1.77 -14.42 -23.53
CA TYR A 47 -2.38 -13.11 -23.36
C TYR A 47 -2.72 -12.81 -21.89
N LEU A 48 -3.36 -13.74 -21.18
CA LEU A 48 -3.69 -13.57 -19.77
C LEU A 48 -2.44 -13.39 -18.90
N ILE A 49 -1.39 -14.16 -19.15
CA ILE A 49 -0.12 -14.04 -18.41
C ILE A 49 0.50 -12.67 -18.66
N THR A 50 0.58 -12.22 -19.90
CA THR A 50 1.15 -10.92 -20.28
C THR A 50 0.36 -9.76 -19.64
N GLU A 51 -0.98 -9.82 -19.68
CA GLU A 51 -1.82 -8.79 -19.05
C GLU A 51 -1.68 -8.79 -17.53
N PHE A 52 -1.60 -9.94 -16.90
CA PHE A 52 -1.36 -10.04 -15.46
C PHE A 52 -0.01 -9.41 -15.06
N GLU A 53 1.07 -9.73 -15.80
CA GLU A 53 2.38 -9.13 -15.57
C GLU A 53 2.37 -7.62 -15.77
N ARG A 54 1.70 -7.14 -16.82
CA ARG A 54 1.53 -5.71 -17.10
C ARG A 54 0.80 -5.00 -15.95
N LEU A 55 -0.31 -5.56 -15.48
CA LEU A 55 -1.09 -5.00 -14.38
C LEU A 55 -0.27 -4.98 -13.07
N LYS A 56 0.43 -6.06 -12.77
CA LYS A 56 1.27 -6.17 -11.58
C LYS A 56 2.42 -5.15 -11.58
N THR A 57 3.04 -4.94 -12.74
CA THR A 57 4.08 -3.92 -12.93
C THR A 57 3.52 -2.52 -12.73
N ASN A 58 2.33 -2.22 -13.30
CA ASN A 58 1.66 -0.94 -13.14
C ASN A 58 1.28 -0.67 -11.68
N GLU A 59 0.75 -1.66 -10.95
CA GLU A 59 0.45 -1.52 -9.52
C GLU A 59 1.70 -1.17 -8.70
N ALA A 60 2.81 -1.84 -8.96
CA ALA A 60 4.07 -1.58 -8.28
C ALA A 60 4.57 -0.15 -8.57
N TYR A 61 4.43 0.30 -9.82
CA TYR A 61 4.78 1.66 -10.23
C TYR A 61 3.90 2.72 -9.56
N GLN A 62 2.58 2.53 -9.51
CA GLN A 62 1.65 3.43 -8.83
C GLN A 62 1.96 3.54 -7.34
N LYS A 63 2.17 2.41 -6.65
CA LYS A 63 2.56 2.41 -5.23
C LYS A 63 3.84 3.21 -4.98
N LYS A 64 4.80 3.14 -5.89
CA LYS A 64 6.05 3.91 -5.80
C LYS A 64 5.80 5.41 -5.96
N ILE A 65 4.97 5.81 -6.94
CA ILE A 65 4.59 7.22 -7.15
C ILE A 65 3.85 7.76 -5.94
N ASP A 66 2.88 7.03 -5.42
CA ASP A 66 2.09 7.43 -4.26
C ASP A 66 2.98 7.60 -3.03
N TRP A 67 3.91 6.69 -2.81
CA TRP A 67 4.89 6.81 -1.74
C TRP A 67 5.76 8.06 -1.89
N GLN A 68 6.30 8.32 -3.10
CA GLN A 68 7.13 9.49 -3.37
C GLN A 68 6.37 10.79 -3.16
N ALA A 69 5.12 10.88 -3.63
CA ALA A 69 4.27 12.05 -3.44
C ALA A 69 4.02 12.33 -1.95
N ASN A 70 3.64 11.32 -1.19
CA ASN A 70 3.42 11.45 0.25
C ASN A 70 4.71 11.76 1.01
N ARG A 71 5.87 11.28 0.56
CA ARG A 71 7.15 11.64 1.14
C ARG A 71 7.53 13.09 0.91
N ILE A 72 7.21 13.66 -0.26
CA ILE A 72 7.39 15.08 -0.55
C ILE A 72 6.46 15.91 0.34
N LEU A 73 5.19 15.54 0.45
CA LEU A 73 4.23 16.21 1.33
C LEU A 73 4.69 16.20 2.79
N SER A 74 5.19 15.07 3.28
CA SER A 74 5.73 14.97 4.64
C SER A 74 6.90 15.92 4.88
N LYS A 75 7.76 16.15 3.87
CA LYS A 75 8.84 17.14 3.97
C LYS A 75 8.31 18.58 4.02
N LEU A 76 7.31 18.89 3.20
CA LEU A 76 6.68 20.22 3.20
C LEU A 76 5.95 20.49 4.50
N ASN A 77 5.14 19.56 4.97
CA ASN A 77 4.41 19.65 6.23
C ASN A 77 5.36 19.81 7.42
N TYR A 78 6.51 19.14 7.40
CA TYR A 78 7.53 19.33 8.43
C TYR A 78 8.03 20.77 8.49
N VAL A 79 8.24 21.43 7.35
CA VAL A 79 8.63 22.84 7.30
C VAL A 79 7.54 23.74 7.88
N VAL A 80 6.29 23.53 7.45
CA VAL A 80 5.13 24.29 7.96
C VAL A 80 4.98 24.13 9.47
N HIS A 81 5.05 22.89 9.97
CA HIS A 81 4.99 22.57 11.38
C HIS A 81 6.13 23.25 12.17
N THR A 82 7.35 23.18 11.66
CA THR A 82 8.52 23.83 12.28
C THR A 82 8.38 25.35 12.35
N ASP A 83 7.83 25.96 11.29
CA ASP A 83 7.58 27.40 11.25
C ASP A 83 6.47 27.80 12.22
N ALA A 84 5.42 26.98 12.38
CA ALA A 84 4.38 27.18 13.38
C ALA A 84 4.94 27.10 14.80
N VAL A 85 5.75 26.08 15.11
CA VAL A 85 6.45 25.95 16.40
C VAL A 85 7.31 27.19 16.67
N LYS A 86 8.06 27.66 15.68
CA LYS A 86 8.90 28.85 15.78
C LYS A 86 8.09 30.11 16.07
N THR A 87 6.93 30.26 15.42
CA THR A 87 6.12 31.47 15.52
C THR A 87 5.31 31.52 16.81
N TYR A 88 4.73 30.40 17.23
CA TYR A 88 3.73 30.37 18.30
C TYR A 88 4.23 29.76 19.60
N ILE A 89 5.15 28.79 19.57
CA ILE A 89 5.62 28.04 20.73
C ILE A 89 6.93 28.65 21.27
N VAL A 90 7.93 28.83 20.42
CA VAL A 90 9.27 29.31 20.83
C VAL A 90 9.24 30.60 21.61
N PRO A 91 8.39 31.64 21.32
CA PRO A 91 8.35 32.85 22.08
C PRO A 91 7.89 32.68 23.56
N THR A 92 7.20 31.58 23.85
CA THR A 92 6.67 31.28 25.21
C THR A 92 7.63 30.46 26.06
N LEU A 93 8.75 30.01 25.50
CA LEU A 93 9.70 29.09 26.12
C LEU A 93 10.92 29.79 26.72
N THR A 94 11.51 29.17 27.75
CA THR A 94 12.80 29.58 28.30
C THR A 94 13.95 29.21 27.33
N GLU A 95 15.12 29.85 27.50
CA GLU A 95 16.29 29.60 26.66
C GLU A 95 16.77 28.13 26.71
N GLU A 96 16.55 27.43 27.80
CA GLU A 96 16.88 26.02 27.96
C GLU A 96 15.89 25.13 27.17
N GLN A 97 14.60 25.43 27.22
CA GLN A 97 13.56 24.69 26.50
C GLN A 97 13.65 24.86 24.98
N LYS A 98 14.03 26.06 24.51
CA LYS A 98 14.22 26.34 23.07
C LYS A 98 15.19 25.39 22.38
N LYS A 99 16.15 24.82 23.10
CA LYS A 99 17.18 23.92 22.52
C LYS A 99 16.61 22.58 22.05
N PHE A 100 15.53 22.13 22.67
CA PHE A 100 14.99 20.79 22.45
C PHE A 100 13.60 20.77 21.81
N VAL A 101 12.88 21.90 21.79
CA VAL A 101 11.48 21.97 21.36
C VAL A 101 11.21 21.32 20.01
N TYR A 102 12.05 21.54 19.01
CA TYR A 102 11.84 20.95 17.67
C TYR A 102 12.05 19.44 17.64
N ALA A 103 12.94 18.92 18.47
CA ALA A 103 13.16 17.48 18.57
C ALA A 103 12.02 16.82 19.34
N GLU A 104 11.57 17.42 20.41
CA GLU A 104 10.46 16.92 21.25
C GLU A 104 9.15 16.88 20.47
N GLU A 105 8.80 17.95 19.75
CA GLU A 105 7.59 18.01 18.93
C GLU A 105 7.63 16.98 17.78
N ALA A 106 8.79 16.79 17.14
CA ALA A 106 8.95 15.77 16.12
C ALA A 106 8.88 14.35 16.69
N ASP A 107 9.43 14.15 17.89
CA ASP A 107 9.48 12.83 18.53
C ASP A 107 8.12 12.42 19.10
N VAL A 108 7.24 13.35 19.50
CA VAL A 108 5.85 13.04 19.84
C VAL A 108 5.17 12.30 18.67
N LEU A 109 5.29 12.82 17.46
CA LEU A 109 4.74 12.18 16.26
C LEU A 109 5.43 10.86 15.92
N ASN A 110 6.75 10.81 16.07
CA ASN A 110 7.52 9.59 15.80
C ASN A 110 7.14 8.46 16.78
N VAL A 111 7.03 8.76 18.07
CA VAL A 111 6.61 7.77 19.09
C VAL A 111 5.17 7.32 18.86
N ALA A 112 4.26 8.24 18.54
CA ALA A 112 2.86 7.89 18.28
C ALA A 112 2.70 6.97 17.06
N LEU A 113 3.50 7.15 16.01
CA LEU A 113 3.38 6.40 14.75
C LEU A 113 4.29 5.17 14.68
N PHE A 114 5.50 5.27 15.20
CA PHE A 114 6.54 4.25 15.03
C PHE A 114 6.94 3.59 16.35
N GLY A 115 6.41 4.04 17.49
CA GLY A 115 6.72 3.52 18.82
C GLY A 115 8.13 3.86 19.32
N MET A 116 8.84 4.77 18.66
CA MET A 116 10.21 5.14 18.99
C MET A 116 10.57 6.56 18.55
N THR A 117 11.54 7.18 19.22
CA THR A 117 12.10 8.49 18.86
C THR A 117 13.03 8.39 17.63
N ALA A 118 13.32 9.52 17.00
CA ALA A 118 14.28 9.57 15.90
C ALA A 118 15.70 9.14 16.35
N LYS A 119 16.05 9.34 17.61
CA LYS A 119 17.32 8.90 18.18
C LYS A 119 17.38 7.37 18.31
N GLU A 120 16.39 6.76 18.93
CA GLU A 120 16.29 5.30 19.10
C GLU A 120 16.29 4.58 17.76
N TRP A 121 15.60 5.14 16.76
CA TRP A 121 15.61 4.57 15.42
C TRP A 121 17.02 4.59 14.79
N ARG A 122 17.74 5.71 14.90
CA ARG A 122 19.12 5.81 14.38
C ARG A 122 20.09 4.85 15.07
N GLU A 123 19.95 4.68 16.38
CA GLU A 123 20.76 3.73 17.16
C GLU A 123 20.48 2.28 16.76
N SER A 124 19.20 1.96 16.45
CA SER A 124 18.79 0.63 16.00
C SER A 124 19.09 0.34 14.53
N ASN A 125 19.28 1.37 13.70
CA ASN A 125 19.45 1.25 12.25
C ASN A 125 20.65 2.10 11.74
N PRO A 126 21.89 1.87 12.21
CA PRO A 126 23.02 2.75 11.93
C PRO A 126 23.36 2.85 10.44
N GLU A 127 23.19 1.78 9.66
CA GLU A 127 23.48 1.81 8.22
C GLU A 127 22.43 2.59 7.42
N LEU A 128 21.16 2.46 7.77
CA LEU A 128 20.06 3.20 7.12
C LEU A 128 20.13 4.69 7.49
N ALA A 129 20.51 4.98 8.72
CA ALA A 129 20.63 6.35 9.23
C ALA A 129 21.68 7.21 8.52
N LYS A 130 22.64 6.59 7.82
CA LYS A 130 23.62 7.29 6.97
C LYS A 130 22.97 7.93 5.75
N ASN A 131 21.87 7.36 5.24
CA ASN A 131 21.24 7.75 3.98
C ASN A 131 19.83 8.35 4.13
N GLY A 132 19.28 8.39 5.36
CA GLY A 132 17.93 8.91 5.59
C GLY A 132 17.52 8.86 7.04
N ASN A 133 16.22 9.03 7.26
CA ASN A 133 15.57 8.98 8.57
C ASN A 133 14.39 7.99 8.55
N ILE A 134 13.76 7.75 9.71
CA ILE A 134 12.66 6.81 9.88
C ILE A 134 11.54 6.99 8.83
N ARG A 135 11.25 8.23 8.41
CA ARG A 135 10.20 8.55 7.43
C ARG A 135 10.59 8.21 5.99
N ASP A 136 11.88 8.03 5.70
CA ASP A 136 12.36 7.62 4.38
C ASP A 136 12.23 6.10 4.16
N TYR A 137 12.06 5.34 5.23
CA TYR A 137 11.98 3.87 5.21
C TYR A 137 10.62 3.32 5.68
N THR A 138 9.66 4.20 5.92
CA THR A 138 8.31 3.82 6.32
C THR A 138 7.40 3.52 5.12
N ASP A 139 6.30 2.83 5.36
CA ASP A 139 5.29 2.55 4.35
C ASP A 139 4.40 3.76 4.03
N LEU A 140 3.59 3.61 2.98
CA LEU A 140 2.68 4.65 2.50
C LEU A 140 1.62 5.02 3.54
N LEU A 141 1.12 4.03 4.30
CA LEU A 141 0.06 4.26 5.28
C LEU A 141 0.53 5.21 6.39
N HIS A 142 1.71 4.94 6.95
CA HIS A 142 2.29 5.80 7.99
C HIS A 142 2.59 7.21 7.46
N LEU A 143 3.04 7.35 6.20
CA LEU A 143 3.24 8.68 5.59
C LEU A 143 1.93 9.45 5.45
N VAL A 144 0.84 8.80 5.04
CA VAL A 144 -0.48 9.43 4.93
C VAL A 144 -0.99 9.88 6.30
N ILE A 145 -0.87 9.04 7.32
CA ILE A 145 -1.26 9.39 8.69
C ILE A 145 -0.44 10.56 9.21
N LEU A 146 0.89 10.52 9.01
CA LEU A 146 1.78 11.60 9.41
C LEU A 146 1.41 12.92 8.75
N ASN A 147 1.12 12.91 7.45
CA ASN A 147 0.68 14.10 6.72
C ASN A 147 -0.62 14.68 7.27
N ASN A 148 -1.56 13.83 7.67
CA ASN A 148 -2.83 14.27 8.28
C ASN A 148 -2.65 14.82 9.71
N LEU A 149 -1.67 14.32 10.47
CA LEU A 149 -1.38 14.81 11.81
C LEU A 149 -0.60 16.13 11.84
N GLN A 150 0.10 16.46 10.76
CA GLN A 150 0.90 17.69 10.62
C GLN A 150 0.14 18.85 9.97
N ASN A 151 -1.08 18.63 9.47
CA ASN A 151 -1.98 19.65 8.94
C ASN A 151 -2.94 20.16 10.01
#